data_8425ad841b9a56f0084df9387a36ce06
#
_entry.id   8425ad841b9a56f0084df9387a36ce06
#
_cell.length_a   1.000
_cell.length_b   1.000
_cell.length_c   1.000
_cell.angle_alpha   90.00
_cell.angle_beta   90.00
_cell.angle_gamma   90.00
#
_symmetry.space_group_name_H-M   'P 1'
#
loop_
_entity.id
_entity.type
_entity.pdbx_description
1 polymer ?
#
loop_
_entity_poly.entity_id
_entity_poly.type
_entity_poly.pdbx_seq_one_letter_code
_entity_poly.pdbx_strand_id
1 'polypeptide(L)'
;MEQVDVLIIGAATAGSYFARKLAEAGHRVLILEQHSKENLGRRLDIFHVGKPDFARFSLPMPEEADDLAFEFSGGRTFSAFDRYPKKSVGTIVGMHMHRYIARLNRWAQEAGAEIRYQANFVDFLYENGRIAGAVYEQDGVRREVGAKLVADCSGIPAVARTKLPEGYGVENFTIQKDEMFYVVLRYVVYHDTKDYVTGTRGWTYYKTWEAPEGSADSAILGVGANFSYEEAEKSFAAFQQAVKLPRYSVKRTERGTTPYRRPPYSFVADGFLVSGDAACLTKPSAGEGVTASLVQLEIAAEEVSRLLNEGGYLTRARLWPINTRYIAAQGKAFAGQLATLIGALSTTAEENDYFFRHDIIFSDKTFASLGRGEPLTF
;
A
#
# COMPACT_ATOMS: atom_id res chain seq x y z
N MET A 1 0.11 1.31 34.92
CA MET A 1 0.18 1.49 33.44
C MET A 1 0.44 0.12 32.83
N GLU A 2 -0.39 -0.27 31.88
CA GLU A 2 -0.21 -1.49 31.10
C GLU A 2 1.09 -1.45 30.29
N GLN A 3 1.72 -2.61 30.11
CA GLN A 3 3.00 -2.73 29.36
C GLN A 3 2.86 -3.78 28.26
N VAL A 4 3.35 -3.44 27.06
CA VAL A 4 3.47 -4.37 25.94
C VAL A 4 4.90 -4.32 25.39
N ASP A 5 5.28 -5.29 24.57
CA ASP A 5 6.58 -5.20 23.88
C ASP A 5 6.48 -4.25 22.69
N VAL A 6 5.42 -4.37 21.89
CA VAL A 6 5.19 -3.51 20.71
C VAL A 6 3.77 -2.99 20.70
N LEU A 7 3.64 -1.67 20.56
CA LEU A 7 2.39 -0.98 20.30
C LEU A 7 2.35 -0.58 18.82
N ILE A 8 1.28 -0.97 18.12
CA ILE A 8 1.07 -0.67 16.70
C ILE A 8 -0.12 0.28 16.56
N ILE A 9 -0.01 1.30 15.73
CA ILE A 9 -1.06 2.27 15.44
C ILE A 9 -1.60 2.01 14.04
N GLY A 10 -2.85 1.52 13.97
CA GLY A 10 -3.56 1.13 12.74
C GLY A 10 -3.61 -0.38 12.52
N ALA A 11 -4.84 -0.93 12.36
CA ALA A 11 -5.14 -2.35 12.19
C ALA A 11 -5.45 -2.74 10.72
N ALA A 12 -4.96 -1.96 9.74
CA ALA A 12 -5.04 -2.33 8.32
C ALA A 12 -3.96 -3.36 7.95
N THR A 13 -3.72 -3.58 6.67
CA THR A 13 -2.82 -4.63 6.16
C THR A 13 -1.43 -4.62 6.79
N ALA A 14 -0.80 -3.46 6.89
CA ALA A 14 0.55 -3.32 7.45
C ALA A 14 0.59 -3.67 8.96
N GLY A 15 -0.29 -3.05 9.75
CA GLY A 15 -0.29 -3.25 11.21
C GLY A 15 -0.66 -4.67 11.60
N SER A 16 -1.68 -5.26 10.95
CA SER A 16 -2.09 -6.65 11.23
C SER A 16 -1.01 -7.66 10.88
N TYR A 17 -0.31 -7.46 9.75
CA TYR A 17 0.80 -8.31 9.36
C TYR A 17 1.94 -8.25 10.38
N PHE A 18 2.35 -7.04 10.75
CA PHE A 18 3.44 -6.83 11.70
C PHE A 18 3.11 -7.40 13.08
N ALA A 19 1.87 -7.15 13.55
CA ALA A 19 1.38 -7.69 14.81
C ALA A 19 1.44 -9.21 14.84
N ARG A 20 0.95 -9.87 13.79
CA ARG A 20 1.01 -11.33 13.71
C ARG A 20 2.43 -11.86 13.79
N LYS A 21 3.35 -11.32 12.96
CA LYS A 21 4.74 -11.79 12.94
C LYS A 21 5.42 -11.69 14.31
N LEU A 22 5.16 -10.62 15.04
CA LEU A 22 5.72 -10.43 16.38
C LEU A 22 5.03 -11.30 17.44
N ALA A 23 3.69 -11.47 17.35
CA ALA A 23 2.96 -12.34 18.26
C ALA A 23 3.33 -13.81 18.08
N GLU A 24 3.52 -14.29 16.84
CA GLU A 24 4.06 -15.63 16.52
C GLU A 24 5.45 -15.84 17.12
N ALA A 25 6.25 -14.79 17.25
CA ALA A 25 7.56 -14.84 17.89
C ALA A 25 7.48 -14.74 19.43
N GLY A 26 6.27 -14.72 20.01
CA GLY A 26 6.02 -14.75 21.45
C GLY A 26 6.05 -13.37 22.14
N HIS A 27 6.03 -12.26 21.38
CA HIS A 27 6.00 -10.92 21.93
C HIS A 27 4.58 -10.44 22.26
N ARG A 28 4.44 -9.62 23.28
CA ARG A 28 3.16 -8.98 23.64
C ARG A 28 2.91 -7.79 22.71
N VAL A 29 1.89 -7.91 21.86
CA VAL A 29 1.56 -6.89 20.85
C VAL A 29 0.15 -6.36 21.05
N LEU A 30 0.02 -5.04 21.04
CA LEU A 30 -1.25 -4.32 21.07
C LEU A 30 -1.36 -3.45 19.80
N ILE A 31 -2.51 -3.52 19.12
CA ILE A 31 -2.87 -2.61 18.04
C ILE A 31 -3.94 -1.63 18.54
N LEU A 32 -3.74 -0.34 18.30
CA LEU A 32 -4.76 0.70 18.43
C LEU A 32 -5.33 1.04 17.07
N GLU A 33 -6.65 0.92 16.91
CA GLU A 33 -7.37 1.24 15.68
C GLU A 33 -8.47 2.26 15.96
N GLN A 34 -8.45 3.38 15.20
CA GLN A 34 -9.42 4.47 15.39
C GLN A 34 -10.84 4.12 14.96
N HIS A 35 -10.99 3.26 13.95
CA HIS A 35 -12.29 2.83 13.45
C HIS A 35 -12.87 1.70 14.29
N SER A 36 -14.20 1.56 14.23
CA SER A 36 -14.84 0.31 14.68
C SER A 36 -14.47 -0.83 13.73
N LYS A 37 -14.57 -2.06 14.20
CA LYS A 37 -14.32 -3.28 13.40
C LYS A 37 -15.12 -3.30 12.10
N GLU A 38 -16.35 -2.80 12.13
CA GLU A 38 -17.28 -2.77 11.00
C GLU A 38 -16.92 -1.71 9.95
N ASN A 39 -16.20 -0.65 10.34
CA ASN A 39 -15.86 0.47 9.47
C ASN A 39 -14.44 0.41 8.91
N LEU A 40 -13.59 -0.44 9.46
CA LEU A 40 -12.21 -0.57 9.01
C LEU A 40 -12.15 -1.14 7.58
N GLY A 41 -11.36 -0.50 6.69
CA GLY A 41 -11.14 -0.96 5.33
C GLY A 41 -12.27 -0.65 4.32
N ARG A 42 -13.24 0.21 4.68
CA ARG A 42 -14.39 0.55 3.79
C ARG A 42 -14.13 1.69 2.81
N ARG A 43 -12.89 2.16 2.67
CA ARG A 43 -12.60 3.32 1.81
C ARG A 43 -12.61 2.99 0.32
N LEU A 44 -11.94 1.92 -0.07
CA LEU A 44 -11.95 1.31 -1.40
C LEU A 44 -12.27 -0.16 -1.21
N ASP A 45 -13.15 -0.71 -2.07
CA ASP A 45 -13.57 -2.09 -1.88
C ASP A 45 -12.50 -3.08 -2.32
N ILE A 46 -11.94 -2.91 -3.52
CA ILE A 46 -11.06 -3.93 -4.09
C ILE A 46 -9.61 -3.44 -4.13
N PHE A 47 -8.72 -4.29 -3.62
CA PHE A 47 -7.28 -4.21 -3.83
C PHE A 47 -6.75 -5.56 -4.30
N HIS A 48 -5.54 -5.61 -4.79
CA HIS A 48 -4.95 -6.84 -5.30
C HIS A 48 -3.51 -7.05 -4.84
N VAL A 49 -3.10 -8.30 -4.85
CA VAL A 49 -1.74 -8.76 -4.53
C VAL A 49 -1.33 -9.80 -5.56
N GLY A 50 -0.06 -9.86 -5.90
CA GLY A 50 0.48 -10.93 -6.74
C GLY A 50 0.31 -12.29 -6.08
N LYS A 51 -0.20 -13.30 -6.81
CA LYS A 51 -0.45 -14.64 -6.25
C LYS A 51 0.79 -15.25 -5.55
N PRO A 52 2.02 -15.11 -6.08
CA PRO A 52 3.21 -15.62 -5.40
C PRO A 52 3.50 -14.95 -4.05
N ASP A 53 3.04 -13.73 -3.84
CA ASP A 53 3.29 -12.99 -2.60
C ASP A 53 2.53 -13.56 -1.39
N PHE A 54 1.44 -14.30 -1.62
CA PHE A 54 0.75 -15.01 -0.54
C PHE A 54 1.65 -16.04 0.12
N ALA A 55 2.31 -16.86 -0.66
CA ALA A 55 3.28 -17.83 -0.14
C ALA A 55 4.52 -17.14 0.44
N ARG A 56 5.06 -16.13 -0.26
CA ARG A 56 6.24 -15.38 0.17
C ARG A 56 6.08 -14.76 1.56
N PHE A 57 4.96 -14.11 1.80
CA PHE A 57 4.70 -13.42 3.07
C PHE A 57 3.86 -14.25 4.04
N SER A 58 3.58 -15.51 3.72
CA SER A 58 2.70 -16.40 4.49
C SER A 58 1.34 -15.74 4.77
N LEU A 59 0.77 -15.07 3.77
CA LEU A 59 -0.56 -14.46 3.86
C LEU A 59 -1.65 -15.52 3.72
N PRO A 60 -2.78 -15.40 4.43
CA PRO A 60 -3.91 -16.29 4.20
C PRO A 60 -4.50 -16.03 2.81
N MET A 61 -4.73 -17.11 2.04
CA MET A 61 -5.42 -16.99 0.75
C MET A 61 -6.89 -16.55 0.99
N PRO A 62 -7.42 -15.64 0.17
CA PRO A 62 -8.83 -15.27 0.26
C PRO A 62 -9.74 -16.43 -0.19
N GLU A 63 -10.97 -16.43 0.30
CA GLU A 63 -11.98 -17.44 0.03
C GLU A 63 -13.09 -16.92 -0.90
N GLU A 64 -13.50 -17.72 -1.90
CA GLU A 64 -14.53 -17.35 -2.89
C GLU A 64 -15.84 -16.87 -2.26
N ALA A 65 -16.25 -17.50 -1.16
CA ALA A 65 -17.52 -17.18 -0.50
C ALA A 65 -17.45 -15.92 0.41
N ASP A 66 -16.25 -15.35 0.61
CA ASP A 66 -16.05 -14.26 1.59
C ASP A 66 -15.31 -13.08 0.97
N ASP A 67 -14.00 -13.15 0.85
CA ASP A 67 -13.13 -12.01 0.60
C ASP A 67 -12.39 -12.04 -0.76
N LEU A 68 -12.49 -13.13 -1.53
CA LEU A 68 -12.00 -13.16 -2.91
C LEU A 68 -12.92 -12.34 -3.83
N ALA A 69 -12.35 -11.41 -4.57
CA ALA A 69 -13.06 -10.67 -5.61
C ALA A 69 -12.82 -11.24 -7.00
N PHE A 70 -11.56 -11.54 -7.34
CA PHE A 70 -11.18 -12.16 -8.61
C PHE A 70 -9.76 -12.76 -8.55
N GLU A 71 -9.49 -13.68 -9.47
CA GLU A 71 -8.13 -14.10 -9.83
C GLU A 71 -7.95 -13.91 -11.34
N PHE A 72 -6.87 -13.29 -11.77
CA PHE A 72 -6.60 -13.01 -13.17
C PHE A 72 -5.12 -13.17 -13.50
N SER A 73 -4.84 -13.83 -14.63
CA SER A 73 -3.48 -14.08 -15.10
C SER A 73 -3.15 -13.28 -16.35
N GLY A 74 -1.99 -12.65 -16.32
CA GLY A 74 -1.50 -11.82 -17.41
C GLY A 74 -2.15 -10.43 -17.43
N GLY A 75 -1.74 -9.64 -18.41
CA GLY A 75 -2.28 -8.30 -18.63
C GLY A 75 -1.63 -7.66 -19.86
N ARG A 76 -2.12 -6.50 -20.23
CA ARG A 76 -1.57 -5.71 -21.34
C ARG A 76 -1.54 -4.24 -20.96
N THR A 77 -0.47 -3.56 -21.37
CA THR A 77 -0.36 -2.11 -21.23
C THR A 77 -0.17 -1.49 -22.61
N PHE A 78 -0.92 -0.45 -22.89
CA PHE A 78 -1.02 0.18 -24.20
C PHE A 78 -0.44 1.60 -24.20
N SER A 79 -0.06 2.08 -25.38
CA SER A 79 0.29 3.48 -25.62
C SER A 79 -0.92 4.41 -25.54
N ALA A 80 -0.67 5.73 -25.64
CA ALA A 80 -1.70 6.76 -25.64
C ALA A 80 -2.77 6.59 -26.73
N PHE A 81 -2.43 5.95 -27.85
CA PHE A 81 -3.35 5.71 -28.97
C PHE A 81 -3.88 4.28 -29.04
N ASP A 82 -3.90 3.57 -27.89
CA ASP A 82 -4.37 2.18 -27.78
C ASP A 82 -3.62 1.21 -28.70
N ARG A 83 -2.32 1.43 -28.86
CA ARG A 83 -1.43 0.67 -29.75
C ARG A 83 -0.26 0.05 -29.00
N TYR A 84 0.49 -0.81 -29.69
CA TYR A 84 1.74 -1.43 -29.24
C TYR A 84 1.66 -2.08 -27.85
N PRO A 85 0.70 -3.03 -27.64
CA PRO A 85 0.51 -3.63 -26.33
C PRO A 85 1.76 -4.33 -25.82
N LYS A 86 2.14 -4.04 -24.60
CA LYS A 86 3.17 -4.76 -23.84
C LYS A 86 2.50 -5.71 -22.87
N LYS A 87 3.05 -6.92 -22.76
CA LYS A 87 2.52 -7.96 -21.89
C LYS A 87 3.06 -7.83 -20.47
N SER A 88 2.20 -7.85 -19.50
CA SER A 88 2.56 -8.17 -18.12
C SER A 88 2.31 -9.66 -17.87
N VAL A 89 3.20 -10.25 -17.09
CA VAL A 89 3.14 -11.67 -16.71
C VAL A 89 2.84 -11.77 -15.21
N GLY A 90 2.25 -12.87 -14.80
CA GLY A 90 1.91 -13.15 -13.41
C GLY A 90 0.40 -13.25 -13.20
N THR A 91 0.05 -13.73 -12.03
CA THR A 91 -1.34 -13.85 -11.58
C THR A 91 -1.55 -12.89 -10.43
N ILE A 92 -2.59 -12.08 -10.50
CA ILE A 92 -3.05 -11.22 -9.42
C ILE A 92 -4.31 -11.79 -8.80
N VAL A 93 -4.44 -11.60 -7.50
CA VAL A 93 -5.61 -11.96 -6.70
C VAL A 93 -6.21 -10.69 -6.15
N GLY A 94 -7.42 -10.37 -6.57
CA GLY A 94 -8.20 -9.24 -6.07
C GLY A 94 -9.04 -9.65 -4.87
N MET A 95 -9.09 -8.80 -3.86
CA MET A 95 -9.78 -9.08 -2.60
C MET A 95 -10.67 -7.92 -2.21
N HIS A 96 -11.79 -8.23 -1.56
CA HIS A 96 -12.63 -7.24 -0.88
C HIS A 96 -11.90 -6.71 0.37
N MET A 97 -11.45 -5.46 0.33
CA MET A 97 -10.53 -4.88 1.32
C MET A 97 -11.03 -5.02 2.75
N HIS A 98 -12.27 -4.61 3.01
CA HIS A 98 -12.84 -4.68 4.35
C HIS A 98 -12.83 -6.12 4.92
N ARG A 99 -13.22 -7.10 4.11
CA ARG A 99 -13.30 -8.51 4.52
C ARG A 99 -11.92 -9.11 4.70
N TYR A 100 -11.00 -8.81 3.78
CA TYR A 100 -9.64 -9.32 3.87
C TYR A 100 -8.87 -8.72 5.05
N ILE A 101 -9.05 -7.44 5.36
CA ILE A 101 -8.50 -6.84 6.59
C ILE A 101 -9.08 -7.51 7.82
N ALA A 102 -10.38 -7.81 7.84
CA ALA A 102 -10.98 -8.56 8.95
C ALA A 102 -10.37 -9.97 9.12
N ARG A 103 -10.03 -10.65 8.00
CA ARG A 103 -9.27 -11.91 8.01
C ARG A 103 -7.88 -11.73 8.60
N LEU A 104 -7.14 -10.72 8.16
CA LEU A 104 -5.80 -10.43 8.70
C LEU A 104 -5.83 -10.09 10.20
N ASN A 105 -6.86 -9.40 10.65
CA ASN A 105 -7.05 -9.10 12.07
C ASN A 105 -7.32 -10.36 12.90
N ARG A 106 -8.21 -11.25 12.43
CA ARG A 106 -8.42 -12.56 13.08
C ARG A 106 -7.11 -13.35 13.15
N TRP A 107 -6.39 -13.39 12.06
CA TRP A 107 -5.11 -14.07 11.93
C TRP A 107 -4.03 -13.52 12.90
N ALA A 108 -3.99 -12.21 13.12
CA ALA A 108 -3.12 -11.60 14.12
C ALA A 108 -3.56 -11.93 15.56
N GLN A 109 -4.88 -11.92 15.82
CA GLN A 109 -5.44 -12.26 17.14
C GLN A 109 -5.23 -13.75 17.48
N GLU A 110 -5.37 -14.66 16.51
CA GLU A 110 -5.08 -16.09 16.68
C GLU A 110 -3.60 -16.34 17.04
N ALA A 111 -2.70 -15.49 16.57
CA ALA A 111 -1.29 -15.50 16.95
C ALA A 111 -1.03 -14.89 18.36
N GLY A 112 -2.02 -14.27 18.98
CA GLY A 112 -1.92 -13.69 20.33
C GLY A 112 -1.83 -12.17 20.38
N ALA A 113 -1.96 -11.44 19.26
CA ALA A 113 -2.04 -9.99 19.28
C ALA A 113 -3.38 -9.49 19.80
N GLU A 114 -3.37 -8.41 20.58
CA GLU A 114 -4.58 -7.71 21.01
C GLU A 114 -4.90 -6.56 20.05
N ILE A 115 -6.18 -6.34 19.74
CA ILE A 115 -6.64 -5.20 18.92
C ILE A 115 -7.70 -4.43 19.70
N ARG A 116 -7.47 -3.14 19.92
CA ARG A 116 -8.43 -2.19 20.48
C ARG A 116 -8.97 -1.29 19.39
N TYR A 117 -10.24 -1.49 19.07
CA TYR A 117 -10.98 -0.65 18.12
C TYR A 117 -11.51 0.60 18.82
N GLN A 118 -11.80 1.63 18.05
CA GLN A 118 -12.24 2.96 18.50
C GLN A 118 -11.26 3.56 19.51
N ALA A 119 -9.98 3.23 19.37
CA ALA A 119 -8.87 3.68 20.19
C ALA A 119 -7.96 4.62 19.37
N ASN A 120 -8.09 5.92 19.63
CA ASN A 120 -7.39 6.97 18.90
C ASN A 120 -6.05 7.28 19.56
N PHE A 121 -4.96 7.15 18.82
CA PHE A 121 -3.65 7.64 19.25
C PHE A 121 -3.71 9.15 19.51
N VAL A 122 -3.22 9.58 20.67
CA VAL A 122 -3.20 11.01 21.06
C VAL A 122 -1.80 11.57 21.08
N ASP A 123 -0.87 10.90 21.77
CA ASP A 123 0.52 11.38 21.89
C ASP A 123 1.46 10.25 22.35
N PHE A 124 2.76 10.51 22.31
CA PHE A 124 3.77 9.62 22.84
C PHE A 124 3.96 9.77 24.35
N LEU A 125 4.34 8.67 25.01
CA LEU A 125 4.99 8.68 26.30
C LEU A 125 6.50 8.64 26.11
N TYR A 126 7.21 9.47 26.84
CA TYR A 126 8.67 9.54 26.80
C TYR A 126 9.32 9.12 28.11
N GLU A 127 10.38 8.36 28.01
CA GLU A 127 11.27 8.04 29.12
C GLU A 127 12.73 8.34 28.73
N ASN A 128 13.39 9.21 29.50
CA ASN A 128 14.78 9.64 29.19
C ASN A 128 15.00 10.11 27.74
N GLY A 129 14.02 10.83 27.17
CA GLY A 129 14.07 11.38 25.83
C GLY A 129 13.74 10.36 24.71
N ARG A 130 13.40 9.10 25.06
CA ARG A 130 13.00 8.07 24.10
C ARG A 130 11.50 7.81 24.18
N ILE A 131 10.91 7.40 23.06
CA ILE A 131 9.53 6.91 23.04
C ILE A 131 9.48 5.60 23.85
N ALA A 132 8.56 5.56 24.82
CA ALA A 132 8.36 4.46 25.77
C ALA A 132 6.90 4.01 25.85
N GLY A 133 6.05 4.46 24.92
CA GLY A 133 4.64 4.13 24.86
C GLY A 133 3.79 5.23 24.23
N ALA A 134 2.50 5.18 24.44
CA ALA A 134 1.55 6.15 23.93
C ALA A 134 0.40 6.44 24.89
N VAL A 135 -0.16 7.64 24.71
CA VAL A 135 -1.47 8.04 25.19
C VAL A 135 -2.48 7.82 24.09
N TYR A 136 -3.59 7.20 24.39
CA TYR A 136 -4.71 7.02 23.44
C TYR A 136 -6.04 7.37 24.10
N GLU A 137 -7.03 7.66 23.30
CA GLU A 137 -8.40 7.93 23.77
C GLU A 137 -9.33 6.83 23.27
N GLN A 138 -10.10 6.27 24.20
CA GLN A 138 -11.14 5.28 23.92
C GLN A 138 -12.34 5.57 24.80
N ASP A 139 -13.55 5.59 24.22
CA ASP A 139 -14.80 5.91 24.92
C ASP A 139 -14.77 7.28 25.65
N GLY A 140 -14.06 8.26 25.06
CA GLY A 140 -13.88 9.58 25.66
C GLY A 140 -12.92 9.63 26.86
N VAL A 141 -12.24 8.52 27.16
CA VAL A 141 -11.29 8.40 28.27
C VAL A 141 -9.88 8.29 27.74
N ARG A 142 -8.98 9.16 28.22
CA ARG A 142 -7.54 9.03 27.93
C ARG A 142 -6.93 7.93 28.77
N ARG A 143 -6.14 7.10 28.12
CA ARG A 143 -5.45 5.95 28.70
C ARG A 143 -3.99 5.96 28.26
N GLU A 144 -3.15 5.29 29.03
CA GLU A 144 -1.72 5.16 28.77
C GLU A 144 -1.34 3.69 28.60
N VAL A 145 -0.44 3.42 27.68
CA VAL A 145 0.18 2.12 27.50
C VAL A 145 1.67 2.29 27.27
N GLY A 146 2.48 1.61 28.07
CA GLY A 146 3.92 1.55 27.90
C GLY A 146 4.29 0.51 26.84
N ALA A 147 5.30 0.81 26.03
CA ALA A 147 5.81 -0.09 24.99
C ALA A 147 7.31 0.11 24.77
N LYS A 148 8.02 -0.97 24.45
CA LYS A 148 9.43 -0.90 24.07
C LYS A 148 9.60 -0.33 22.65
N LEU A 149 8.58 -0.49 21.78
CA LEU A 149 8.50 0.06 20.44
C LEU A 149 7.07 0.53 20.14
N VAL A 150 6.95 1.72 19.55
CA VAL A 150 5.71 2.21 18.95
C VAL A 150 5.88 2.19 17.42
N ALA A 151 4.99 1.49 16.72
CA ALA A 151 5.02 1.39 15.26
C ALA A 151 3.84 2.16 14.64
N ASP A 152 4.12 3.13 13.78
CA ASP A 152 3.11 3.87 13.03
C ASP A 152 2.78 3.14 11.72
N CYS A 153 1.61 2.50 11.69
CA CYS A 153 0.97 1.87 10.52
C CYS A 153 -0.38 2.54 10.19
N SER A 154 -0.57 3.81 10.58
CA SER A 154 -1.85 4.52 10.54
C SER A 154 -2.26 5.02 9.14
N GLY A 155 -1.52 4.65 8.10
CA GLY A 155 -1.80 5.06 6.73
C GLY A 155 -1.39 6.51 6.44
N ILE A 156 -1.99 7.12 5.40
CA ILE A 156 -1.61 8.45 4.90
C ILE A 156 -1.55 9.54 5.97
N PRO A 157 -2.47 9.61 6.95
CA PRO A 157 -2.39 10.62 8.00
C PRO A 157 -1.12 10.56 8.84
N ALA A 158 -0.47 9.40 8.93
CA ALA A 158 0.77 9.18 9.68
C ALA A 158 0.70 9.81 11.09
N VAL A 159 -0.40 9.48 11.81
CA VAL A 159 -0.82 10.22 13.02
C VAL A 159 0.22 10.23 14.14
N ALA A 160 1.10 9.22 14.19
CA ALA A 160 2.19 9.20 15.15
C ALA A 160 3.47 9.83 14.57
N ARG A 161 3.87 9.50 13.35
CA ARG A 161 5.06 10.07 12.71
C ARG A 161 5.03 11.60 12.65
N THR A 162 3.88 12.18 12.33
CA THR A 162 3.71 13.65 12.26
C THR A 162 3.81 14.35 13.62
N LYS A 163 3.75 13.62 14.72
CA LYS A 163 3.93 14.15 16.09
C LYS A 163 5.36 14.01 16.62
N LEU A 164 6.26 13.37 15.88
CA LEU A 164 7.65 13.27 16.31
C LEU A 164 8.27 14.68 16.43
N PRO A 165 9.08 14.93 17.45
CA PRO A 165 9.86 16.15 17.53
C PRO A 165 10.79 16.30 16.32
N GLU A 166 11.07 17.53 15.92
CA GLU A 166 12.07 17.80 14.89
C GLU A 166 13.42 17.20 15.30
N GLY A 167 14.06 16.52 14.35
CA GLY A 167 15.36 15.89 14.61
C GLY A 167 15.30 14.57 15.39
N TYR A 168 14.14 14.03 15.71
CA TYR A 168 13.99 12.78 16.49
C TYR A 168 14.53 11.52 15.76
N GLY A 169 14.84 11.62 14.48
CA GLY A 169 15.50 10.55 13.71
C GLY A 169 14.67 9.98 12.57
N VAL A 170 13.36 10.23 12.55
CA VAL A 170 12.45 10.00 11.42
C VAL A 170 11.87 11.35 11.02
N GLU A 171 11.76 11.60 9.72
CA GLU A 171 11.16 12.85 9.21
C GLU A 171 9.67 12.92 9.54
N ASN A 172 9.21 14.02 10.12
CA ASN A 172 7.84 14.26 10.58
C ASN A 172 6.96 15.03 9.61
N PHE A 173 7.27 15.03 8.31
CA PHE A 173 6.52 15.74 7.27
C PHE A 173 5.05 15.31 7.18
N THR A 174 4.19 16.22 6.75
CA THR A 174 2.83 15.92 6.29
C THR A 174 2.84 15.70 4.78
N ILE A 175 2.16 14.65 4.30
CA ILE A 175 2.06 14.36 2.86
C ILE A 175 1.19 15.44 2.22
N GLN A 176 1.75 16.15 1.23
CA GLN A 176 1.08 17.26 0.55
C GLN A 176 0.15 16.75 -0.58
N LYS A 177 -0.72 17.63 -1.08
CA LYS A 177 -1.68 17.27 -2.14
C LYS A 177 -1.00 16.83 -3.44
N ASP A 178 0.11 17.44 -3.79
CA ASP A 178 0.93 17.10 -4.97
C ASP A 178 1.80 15.84 -4.78
N GLU A 179 1.90 15.37 -3.54
CA GLU A 179 2.57 14.12 -3.18
C GLU A 179 1.61 12.92 -3.07
N MET A 180 0.41 13.05 -3.62
CA MET A 180 -0.61 12.01 -3.63
C MET A 180 -1.13 11.75 -5.03
N PHE A 181 -1.47 10.49 -5.31
CA PHE A 181 -2.36 10.10 -6.38
C PHE A 181 -3.80 10.07 -5.88
N TYR A 182 -4.68 10.71 -6.62
CA TYR A 182 -6.12 10.72 -6.43
C TYR A 182 -6.73 9.70 -7.37
N VAL A 183 -7.25 8.62 -6.82
CA VAL A 183 -7.76 7.46 -7.56
C VAL A 183 -9.28 7.50 -7.59
N VAL A 184 -9.84 7.31 -8.77
CA VAL A 184 -11.29 7.13 -8.98
C VAL A 184 -11.50 5.76 -9.61
N LEU A 185 -12.29 4.91 -8.96
CA LEU A 185 -12.68 3.59 -9.45
C LEU A 185 -14.16 3.64 -9.87
N ARG A 186 -14.44 3.21 -11.10
CA ARG A 186 -15.80 3.03 -11.61
C ARG A 186 -16.06 1.56 -11.83
N TYR A 187 -17.02 1.03 -11.13
CA TYR A 187 -17.51 -0.34 -11.32
C TYR A 187 -18.56 -0.29 -12.42
N VAL A 188 -18.29 -0.96 -13.53
CA VAL A 188 -19.10 -0.86 -14.75
C VAL A 188 -19.62 -2.20 -15.21
N VAL A 189 -20.74 -2.17 -15.97
CA VAL A 189 -21.22 -3.30 -16.76
C VAL A 189 -21.18 -2.88 -18.22
N TYR A 190 -20.48 -3.66 -19.04
CA TYR A 190 -20.43 -3.48 -20.47
C TYR A 190 -21.70 -4.00 -21.14
N HIS A 191 -22.13 -3.30 -22.19
CA HIS A 191 -23.22 -3.67 -23.05
C HIS A 191 -22.65 -4.10 -24.40
N ASP A 192 -23.15 -5.21 -24.93
CA ASP A 192 -22.72 -5.73 -26.24
C ASP A 192 -21.21 -6.08 -26.28
N THR A 193 -20.85 -7.08 -25.48
CA THR A 193 -19.45 -7.55 -25.34
C THR A 193 -19.06 -8.65 -26.32
N LYS A 194 -19.80 -8.83 -27.44
CA LYS A 194 -19.62 -9.96 -28.37
C LYS A 194 -18.16 -10.15 -28.82
N ASP A 195 -17.44 -9.03 -29.01
CA ASP A 195 -16.04 -9.01 -29.50
C ASP A 195 -15.07 -8.41 -28.45
N TYR A 196 -15.51 -8.30 -27.20
CA TYR A 196 -14.72 -7.70 -26.12
C TYR A 196 -14.72 -8.58 -24.88
N VAL A 197 -13.52 -8.96 -24.45
CA VAL A 197 -13.33 -9.71 -23.20
C VAL A 197 -12.70 -8.78 -22.18
N THR A 198 -13.37 -8.62 -21.04
CA THR A 198 -12.80 -7.91 -19.88
C THR A 198 -11.48 -8.54 -19.47
N GLY A 199 -10.54 -7.73 -19.03
CA GLY A 199 -9.23 -8.22 -18.63
C GLY A 199 -8.44 -7.18 -17.87
N THR A 200 -7.20 -7.49 -17.55
CA THR A 200 -6.28 -6.52 -16.97
C THR A 200 -5.60 -5.75 -18.10
N ARG A 201 -5.95 -4.48 -18.20
CA ARG A 201 -5.39 -3.54 -19.20
C ARG A 201 -4.94 -2.27 -18.50
N GLY A 202 -3.90 -1.63 -19.04
CA GLY A 202 -3.42 -0.33 -18.57
C GLY A 202 -3.10 0.60 -19.73
N TRP A 203 -3.31 1.90 -19.54
CA TRP A 203 -2.93 2.97 -20.46
C TRP A 203 -2.12 3.99 -19.68
N THR A 204 -0.79 3.87 -19.76
CA THR A 204 0.14 4.63 -18.93
C THR A 204 0.00 6.14 -19.09
N TYR A 205 -0.23 6.62 -20.31
CA TYR A 205 -0.39 8.05 -20.59
C TYR A 205 -1.57 8.67 -19.82
N TYR A 206 -2.72 7.98 -19.83
CA TYR A 206 -3.93 8.45 -19.13
C TYR A 206 -3.97 8.03 -17.67
N LYS A 207 -2.98 7.25 -17.19
CA LYS A 207 -2.99 6.64 -15.84
C LYS A 207 -4.31 5.92 -15.56
N THR A 208 -4.85 5.27 -16.58
CA THR A 208 -6.13 4.56 -16.56
C THR A 208 -5.88 3.07 -16.71
N TRP A 209 -6.72 2.27 -16.06
CA TRP A 209 -6.66 0.83 -16.14
C TRP A 209 -8.06 0.20 -16.11
N GLU A 210 -8.15 -1.00 -16.65
CA GLU A 210 -9.26 -1.92 -16.52
C GLU A 210 -8.82 -3.12 -15.68
N ALA A 211 -9.67 -3.57 -14.79
CA ALA A 211 -9.51 -4.82 -14.06
C ALA A 211 -10.83 -5.59 -14.05
N PRO A 212 -10.82 -6.95 -13.98
CA PRO A 212 -12.05 -7.74 -13.85
C PRO A 212 -12.80 -7.42 -12.56
N GLU A 213 -14.14 -7.61 -12.58
CA GLU A 213 -15.03 -7.50 -11.40
C GLU A 213 -15.92 -8.74 -11.27
N GLY A 214 -15.37 -9.95 -11.36
CA GLY A 214 -16.09 -11.20 -11.05
C GLY A 214 -17.01 -11.76 -12.15
N SER A 215 -17.55 -10.96 -13.09
CA SER A 215 -18.30 -11.47 -14.25
C SER A 215 -17.68 -11.03 -15.57
N ALA A 216 -18.00 -11.76 -16.66
CA ALA A 216 -17.38 -11.55 -17.96
C ALA A 216 -17.70 -10.17 -18.60
N ASP A 217 -18.81 -9.58 -18.19
CA ASP A 217 -19.28 -8.26 -18.66
C ASP A 217 -19.04 -7.14 -17.65
N SER A 218 -18.47 -7.43 -16.49
CA SER A 218 -18.17 -6.44 -15.44
C SER A 218 -16.70 -6.10 -15.39
N ALA A 219 -16.40 -4.83 -15.10
CA ALA A 219 -15.03 -4.36 -14.94
C ALA A 219 -14.96 -3.22 -13.93
N ILE A 220 -13.75 -2.99 -13.44
CA ILE A 220 -13.35 -1.80 -12.70
C ILE A 220 -12.54 -0.94 -13.66
N LEU A 221 -13.03 0.25 -13.99
CA LEU A 221 -12.27 1.27 -14.69
C LEU A 221 -11.70 2.24 -13.67
N GLY A 222 -10.39 2.18 -13.48
CA GLY A 222 -9.65 3.03 -12.57
C GLY A 222 -8.91 4.13 -13.31
N VAL A 223 -8.78 5.28 -12.69
CA VAL A 223 -7.90 6.36 -13.11
C VAL A 223 -7.23 6.98 -11.91
N GLY A 224 -5.96 7.38 -12.06
CA GLY A 224 -5.23 8.10 -11.03
C GLY A 224 -4.58 9.36 -11.57
N ALA A 225 -4.57 10.44 -10.80
CA ALA A 225 -3.84 11.65 -11.14
C ALA A 225 -3.26 12.30 -9.88
N ASN A 226 -2.22 13.11 -10.08
CA ASN A 226 -1.69 13.97 -9.03
C ASN A 226 -2.63 15.17 -8.80
N PHE A 227 -2.49 15.83 -7.68
CA PHE A 227 -3.10 17.09 -7.27
C PHE A 227 -4.56 17.02 -6.85
N SER A 228 -5.47 16.36 -7.61
CA SER A 228 -6.89 16.32 -7.26
C SER A 228 -7.69 15.25 -8.00
N TYR A 229 -8.89 14.98 -7.50
CA TYR A 229 -9.87 14.16 -8.23
C TYR A 229 -10.33 14.80 -9.53
N GLU A 230 -10.32 16.15 -9.62
CA GLU A 230 -10.67 16.86 -10.85
C GLU A 230 -9.67 16.55 -11.97
N GLU A 231 -8.38 16.51 -11.68
CA GLU A 231 -7.34 16.09 -12.63
C GLU A 231 -7.51 14.63 -13.07
N ALA A 232 -7.90 13.74 -12.14
CA ALA A 232 -8.23 12.36 -12.50
C ALA A 232 -9.43 12.28 -13.46
N GLU A 233 -10.48 13.07 -13.22
CA GLU A 233 -11.64 13.12 -14.12
C GLU A 233 -11.29 13.70 -15.51
N LYS A 234 -10.43 14.72 -15.58
CA LYS A 234 -9.92 15.26 -16.87
C LYS A 234 -9.13 14.20 -17.64
N SER A 235 -8.24 13.48 -16.96
CA SER A 235 -7.48 12.38 -17.56
C SER A 235 -8.40 11.27 -18.07
N PHE A 236 -9.42 10.91 -17.32
CA PHE A 236 -10.40 9.90 -17.73
C PHE A 236 -11.25 10.36 -18.92
N ALA A 237 -11.66 11.63 -18.98
CA ALA A 237 -12.37 12.17 -20.13
C ALA A 237 -11.53 12.15 -21.41
N ALA A 238 -10.23 12.49 -21.31
CA ALA A 238 -9.30 12.38 -22.44
C ALA A 238 -9.11 10.91 -22.88
N PHE A 239 -8.99 9.98 -21.93
CA PHE A 239 -8.95 8.55 -22.20
C PHE A 239 -10.17 8.07 -22.99
N GLN A 240 -11.39 8.45 -22.57
CA GLN A 240 -12.63 8.05 -23.25
C GLN A 240 -12.76 8.57 -24.69
N GLN A 241 -12.11 9.69 -24.99
CA GLN A 241 -12.06 10.22 -26.37
C GLN A 241 -11.09 9.45 -27.27
N ALA A 242 -9.97 8.97 -26.69
CA ALA A 242 -8.89 8.32 -27.43
C ALA A 242 -9.08 6.79 -27.54
N VAL A 243 -9.66 6.15 -26.52
CA VAL A 243 -9.78 4.69 -26.40
C VAL A 243 -11.23 4.27 -26.52
N LYS A 244 -11.52 3.38 -27.47
CA LYS A 244 -12.89 2.87 -27.69
C LYS A 244 -13.14 1.67 -26.81
N LEU A 245 -13.85 1.89 -25.70
CA LEU A 245 -14.44 0.81 -24.91
C LEU A 245 -15.86 0.48 -25.41
N PRO A 246 -16.39 -0.75 -25.16
CA PRO A 246 -17.79 -1.02 -25.30
C PRO A 246 -18.65 -0.04 -24.51
N ARG A 247 -19.90 0.18 -24.93
CA ARG A 247 -20.84 0.96 -24.12
C ARG A 247 -21.00 0.31 -22.74
N TYR A 248 -21.07 1.11 -21.70
CA TYR A 248 -21.21 0.62 -20.33
C TYR A 248 -22.13 1.50 -19.48
N SER A 249 -22.64 0.91 -18.41
CA SER A 249 -23.32 1.59 -17.31
C SER A 249 -22.44 1.55 -16.07
N VAL A 250 -22.37 2.66 -15.33
CA VAL A 250 -21.67 2.74 -14.06
C VAL A 250 -22.61 2.28 -12.93
N LYS A 251 -22.22 1.22 -12.21
CA LYS A 251 -22.93 0.73 -11.01
C LYS A 251 -22.66 1.58 -9.79
N ARG A 252 -21.37 1.89 -9.56
CA ARG A 252 -20.90 2.70 -8.42
C ARG A 252 -19.56 3.33 -8.74
N THR A 253 -19.23 4.35 -7.97
CA THR A 253 -17.92 5.03 -8.04
C THR A 253 -17.33 5.13 -6.64
N GLU A 254 -16.04 4.85 -6.52
CA GLU A 254 -15.26 4.98 -5.30
C GLU A 254 -14.10 5.94 -5.52
N ARG A 255 -13.64 6.57 -4.45
CA ARG A 255 -12.53 7.52 -4.47
C ARG A 255 -11.57 7.22 -3.34
N GLY A 256 -10.28 7.27 -3.66
CA GLY A 256 -9.21 7.06 -2.69
C GLY A 256 -7.96 7.84 -3.06
N THR A 257 -7.03 7.90 -2.14
CA THR A 257 -5.71 8.49 -2.37
C THR A 257 -4.63 7.49 -1.96
N THR A 258 -3.48 7.57 -2.60
CA THR A 258 -2.28 6.81 -2.23
C THR A 258 -1.07 7.74 -2.24
N PRO A 259 -0.07 7.55 -1.37
CA PRO A 259 1.12 8.40 -1.36
C PRO A 259 1.90 8.27 -2.66
N TYR A 260 2.44 9.39 -3.12
CA TYR A 260 3.29 9.49 -4.30
C TYR A 260 4.51 10.35 -4.02
N ARG A 261 5.37 9.84 -3.16
CA ARG A 261 6.63 10.47 -2.81
C ARG A 261 7.64 9.43 -2.33
N ARG A 262 8.91 9.83 -2.15
CA ARG A 262 9.89 8.98 -1.51
C ARG A 262 9.51 8.66 -0.05
N PRO A 263 9.91 7.49 0.45
CA PRO A 263 9.86 7.22 1.88
C PRO A 263 10.73 8.21 2.69
N PRO A 264 10.55 8.31 4.02
CA PRO A 264 11.49 9.00 4.88
C PRO A 264 12.89 8.38 4.77
N TYR A 265 13.95 9.15 5.03
CA TYR A 265 15.33 8.66 4.98
C TYR A 265 15.62 7.60 6.05
N SER A 266 14.87 7.60 7.13
CA SER A 266 14.92 6.56 8.16
C SER A 266 13.51 6.14 8.52
N PHE A 267 13.29 4.84 8.63
CA PHE A 267 12.04 4.28 9.16
C PHE A 267 12.05 4.18 10.69
N VAL A 268 13.19 4.42 11.33
CA VAL A 268 13.39 4.11 12.74
C VAL A 268 13.98 5.27 13.52
N ALA A 269 13.55 5.42 14.77
CA ALA A 269 14.09 6.27 15.80
C ALA A 269 14.13 5.53 17.13
N ASP A 270 14.55 6.19 18.23
CA ASP A 270 14.60 5.57 19.54
C ASP A 270 13.17 5.21 20.03
N GLY A 271 12.89 3.90 20.09
CA GLY A 271 11.57 3.37 20.44
C GLY A 271 10.49 3.55 19.38
N PHE A 272 10.83 3.86 18.13
CA PHE A 272 9.86 4.15 17.08
C PHE A 272 10.19 3.48 15.73
N LEU A 273 9.14 3.06 15.03
CA LEU A 273 9.16 2.55 13.66
C LEU A 273 7.99 3.15 12.88
N VAL A 274 8.16 3.43 11.58
CA VAL A 274 7.08 3.79 10.66
C VAL A 274 7.02 2.83 9.48
N SER A 275 5.80 2.46 9.05
CA SER A 275 5.55 1.55 7.92
C SER A 275 4.26 1.88 7.16
N GLY A 276 4.03 1.18 6.06
CA GLY A 276 2.85 1.37 5.23
C GLY A 276 2.81 2.74 4.55
N ASP A 277 1.60 3.23 4.30
CA ASP A 277 1.41 4.56 3.71
C ASP A 277 1.89 5.69 4.63
N ALA A 278 1.96 5.46 5.95
CA ALA A 278 2.58 6.39 6.89
C ALA A 278 4.07 6.62 6.59
N ALA A 279 4.72 5.63 5.99
CA ALA A 279 6.09 5.70 5.49
C ALA A 279 6.17 5.90 3.97
N CYS A 280 5.08 6.22 3.30
CA CYS A 280 5.00 6.37 1.84
C CYS A 280 5.50 5.12 1.07
N LEU A 281 5.23 3.92 1.59
CA LEU A 281 5.65 2.65 0.99
C LEU A 281 4.66 2.20 -0.09
N THR A 282 4.41 3.06 -1.08
CA THR A 282 3.64 2.72 -2.28
C THR A 282 4.58 2.69 -3.48
N LYS A 283 4.62 1.58 -4.22
CA LYS A 283 5.46 1.44 -5.42
C LYS A 283 5.06 2.51 -6.44
N PRO A 284 5.98 3.38 -6.87
CA PRO A 284 5.62 4.54 -7.71
C PRO A 284 5.00 4.15 -9.06
N SER A 285 5.43 3.04 -9.64
CA SER A 285 5.02 2.60 -10.97
C SER A 285 3.66 1.89 -11.00
N ALA A 286 3.25 1.26 -9.89
CA ALA A 286 2.08 0.38 -9.84
C ALA A 286 1.01 0.84 -8.85
N GLY A 287 1.30 1.79 -7.97
CA GLY A 287 0.38 2.19 -6.89
C GLY A 287 0.20 1.12 -5.81
N GLU A 288 1.04 0.09 -5.78
CA GLU A 288 0.96 -1.01 -4.82
C GLU A 288 1.64 -0.65 -3.50
N GLY A 289 0.87 -0.47 -2.44
CA GLY A 289 1.37 -0.21 -1.09
C GLY A 289 1.52 -1.47 -0.25
N VAL A 290 0.66 -2.48 -0.43
CA VAL A 290 0.60 -3.66 0.44
C VAL A 290 1.92 -4.42 0.42
N THR A 291 2.32 -4.98 -0.72
CA THR A 291 3.55 -5.79 -0.82
C THR A 291 4.82 -4.98 -0.53
N ALA A 292 4.83 -3.70 -0.89
CA ALA A 292 5.94 -2.80 -0.55
C ALA A 292 6.13 -2.66 0.96
N SER A 293 5.02 -2.55 1.70
CA SER A 293 5.04 -2.49 3.17
C SER A 293 5.44 -3.83 3.79
N LEU A 294 4.97 -4.95 3.22
CA LEU A 294 5.29 -6.29 3.73
C LEU A 294 6.78 -6.60 3.65
N VAL A 295 7.48 -6.17 2.58
CA VAL A 295 8.95 -6.32 2.47
C VAL A 295 9.66 -5.62 3.64
N GLN A 296 9.26 -4.40 3.96
CA GLN A 296 9.87 -3.66 5.07
C GLN A 296 9.50 -4.28 6.43
N LEU A 297 8.25 -4.71 6.60
CA LEU A 297 7.75 -5.26 7.86
C LEU A 297 8.27 -6.67 8.15
N GLU A 298 8.57 -7.48 7.15
CA GLU A 298 9.25 -8.77 7.31
C GLU A 298 10.65 -8.55 7.92
N ILE A 299 11.43 -7.63 7.34
CA ILE A 299 12.73 -7.23 7.85
C ILE A 299 12.60 -6.66 9.27
N ALA A 300 11.60 -5.79 9.50
CA ALA A 300 11.37 -5.18 10.80
C ALA A 300 10.98 -6.21 11.87
N ALA A 301 10.13 -7.19 11.54
CA ALA A 301 9.71 -8.22 12.47
C ALA A 301 10.89 -9.09 12.95
N GLU A 302 11.78 -9.49 12.02
CA GLU A 302 12.99 -10.23 12.36
C GLU A 302 13.92 -9.43 13.28
N GLU A 303 14.23 -8.18 12.90
CA GLU A 303 15.16 -7.35 13.69
C GLU A 303 14.59 -6.95 15.05
N VAL A 304 13.31 -6.56 15.10
CA VAL A 304 12.64 -6.20 16.36
C VAL A 304 12.54 -7.40 17.27
N SER A 305 12.14 -8.58 16.77
CA SER A 305 12.07 -9.80 17.56
C SER A 305 13.44 -10.19 18.12
N ARG A 306 14.49 -10.15 17.31
CA ARG A 306 15.88 -10.40 17.77
C ARG A 306 16.26 -9.44 18.89
N LEU A 307 16.03 -8.13 18.71
CA LEU A 307 16.39 -7.11 19.68
C LEU A 307 15.58 -7.20 20.99
N LEU A 308 14.29 -7.57 20.91
CA LEU A 308 13.45 -7.79 22.09
C LEU A 308 13.96 -8.99 22.92
N ASN A 309 14.39 -10.07 22.27
CA ASN A 309 14.96 -11.25 22.90
C ASN A 309 16.34 -10.98 23.53
N GLU A 310 17.17 -10.12 22.91
CA GLU A 310 18.44 -9.66 23.47
C GLU A 310 18.25 -8.73 24.69
N GLY A 311 17.08 -8.09 24.78
CA GLY A 311 16.79 -7.12 25.82
C GLY A 311 17.45 -5.74 25.58
N GLY A 312 17.17 -4.85 26.54
CA GLY A 312 17.61 -3.46 26.46
C GLY A 312 16.70 -2.58 25.60
N TYR A 313 17.11 -1.34 25.41
CA TYR A 313 16.33 -0.34 24.66
C TYR A 313 16.44 -0.54 23.14
N LEU A 314 15.33 -0.35 22.44
CA LEU A 314 15.27 -0.34 20.98
C LEU A 314 15.68 1.05 20.44
N THR A 315 16.99 1.33 20.52
CA THR A 315 17.52 2.59 20.02
C THR A 315 17.57 2.62 18.49
N ARG A 316 17.58 3.82 17.92
CA ARG A 316 17.74 4.03 16.48
C ARG A 316 18.96 3.28 15.93
N ALA A 317 20.07 3.30 16.65
CA ALA A 317 21.29 2.62 16.23
C ALA A 317 21.10 1.10 16.15
N ARG A 318 20.43 0.49 17.11
CA ARG A 318 20.15 -0.96 17.11
C ARG A 318 19.12 -1.33 16.05
N LEU A 319 18.12 -0.46 15.77
CA LEU A 319 17.11 -0.64 14.73
C LEU A 319 17.61 -0.32 13.31
N TRP A 320 18.79 0.30 13.17
CA TRP A 320 19.31 0.75 11.87
C TRP A 320 19.43 -0.32 10.79
N PRO A 321 19.70 -1.60 11.09
CA PRO A 321 19.67 -2.67 10.10
C PRO A 321 18.37 -2.76 9.30
N ILE A 322 17.23 -2.32 9.86
CA ILE A 322 15.95 -2.27 9.13
C ILE A 322 16.09 -1.37 7.89
N ASN A 323 16.70 -0.17 8.04
CA ASN A 323 16.90 0.75 6.92
C ASN A 323 17.82 0.15 5.85
N THR A 324 18.97 -0.37 6.26
CA THR A 324 19.98 -0.88 5.32
C THR A 324 19.51 -2.13 4.58
N ARG A 325 18.82 -3.05 5.27
CA ARG A 325 18.25 -4.25 4.68
C ARG A 325 17.11 -3.90 3.71
N TYR A 326 16.24 -2.95 4.07
CA TYR A 326 15.18 -2.48 3.18
C TYR A 326 15.75 -1.84 1.90
N ILE A 327 16.78 -0.99 2.00
CA ILE A 327 17.45 -0.39 0.83
C ILE A 327 17.99 -1.47 -0.10
N ALA A 328 18.59 -2.51 0.45
CA ALA A 328 19.12 -3.63 -0.33
C ALA A 328 18.00 -4.46 -0.99
N ALA A 329 16.89 -4.71 -0.27
CA ALA A 329 15.79 -5.54 -0.74
C ALA A 329 14.89 -4.84 -1.77
N GLN A 330 14.57 -3.56 -1.57
CA GLN A 330 13.57 -2.84 -2.37
C GLN A 330 13.88 -1.37 -2.62
N GLY A 331 14.52 -0.67 -1.69
CA GLY A 331 14.65 0.79 -1.73
C GLY A 331 15.36 1.31 -2.98
N LYS A 332 16.35 0.58 -3.50
CA LYS A 332 17.02 0.94 -4.77
C LYS A 332 16.07 0.88 -5.96
N ALA A 333 15.27 -0.19 -6.05
CA ALA A 333 14.28 -0.35 -7.12
C ALA A 333 13.20 0.74 -7.02
N PHE A 334 12.76 1.05 -5.81
CA PHE A 334 11.76 2.09 -5.53
C PHE A 334 12.25 3.48 -5.99
N ALA A 335 13.47 3.85 -5.64
CA ALA A 335 14.06 5.12 -6.08
C ALA A 335 14.20 5.23 -7.60
N GLY A 336 14.64 4.16 -8.27
CA GLY A 336 14.73 4.10 -9.72
C GLY A 336 13.36 4.20 -10.41
N GLN A 337 12.36 3.50 -9.89
CA GLN A 337 10.98 3.59 -10.40
C GLN A 337 10.40 4.99 -10.24
N LEU A 338 10.62 5.66 -9.11
CA LEU A 338 10.16 7.03 -8.88
C LEU A 338 10.79 8.01 -9.87
N ALA A 339 12.10 7.94 -10.08
CA ALA A 339 12.81 8.79 -11.03
C ALA A 339 12.32 8.58 -12.46
N THR A 340 12.12 7.33 -12.89
CA THR A 340 11.61 6.99 -14.21
C THR A 340 10.19 7.47 -14.43
N LEU A 341 9.33 7.31 -13.42
CA LEU A 341 7.93 7.72 -13.51
C LEU A 341 7.80 9.25 -13.59
N ILE A 342 8.57 10.01 -12.84
CA ILE A 342 8.58 11.49 -12.93
C ILE A 342 8.88 11.93 -14.38
N GLY A 343 9.87 11.31 -15.04
CA GLY A 343 10.18 11.57 -16.44
C GLY A 343 9.03 11.18 -17.38
N ALA A 344 8.43 10.01 -17.18
CA ALA A 344 7.34 9.51 -18.01
C ALA A 344 6.05 10.34 -17.91
N LEU A 345 5.80 11.01 -16.78
CA LEU A 345 4.62 11.84 -16.56
C LEU A 345 4.65 13.16 -17.36
N SER A 346 5.79 13.58 -17.87
CA SER A 346 5.96 14.81 -18.68
C SER A 346 5.97 14.55 -20.18
N THR A 347 5.72 13.33 -20.64
CA THR A 347 5.67 13.00 -22.08
C THR A 347 4.36 13.42 -22.72
N THR A 348 4.42 13.78 -24.02
CA THR A 348 3.23 13.95 -24.87
C THR A 348 2.64 12.59 -25.27
N ALA A 349 1.42 12.59 -25.84
CA ALA A 349 0.81 11.36 -26.35
C ALA A 349 1.65 10.72 -27.48
N GLU A 350 2.22 11.54 -28.37
CA GLU A 350 3.07 11.12 -29.49
C GLU A 350 4.39 10.52 -28.98
N GLU A 351 5.03 11.14 -28.00
CA GLU A 351 6.25 10.62 -27.35
C GLU A 351 5.97 9.30 -26.62
N ASN A 352 4.86 9.20 -25.90
CA ASN A 352 4.44 7.97 -25.25
C ASN A 352 4.25 6.84 -26.27
N ASP A 353 3.55 7.11 -27.40
CA ASP A 353 3.35 6.15 -28.47
C ASP A 353 4.67 5.74 -29.14
N TYR A 354 5.58 6.69 -29.35
CA TYR A 354 6.93 6.44 -29.87
C TYR A 354 7.73 5.52 -28.93
N PHE A 355 7.69 5.75 -27.63
CA PHE A 355 8.37 4.91 -26.64
C PHE A 355 7.83 3.48 -26.62
N PHE A 356 6.52 3.30 -26.72
CA PHE A 356 5.91 1.98 -26.83
C PHE A 356 6.31 1.27 -28.14
N ARG A 357 6.30 2.00 -29.26
CA ARG A 357 6.64 1.47 -30.56
C ARG A 357 8.07 0.94 -30.63
N HIS A 358 8.99 1.62 -29.96
CA HIS A 358 10.43 1.36 -30.03
C HIS A 358 11.02 0.69 -28.81
N ASP A 359 10.18 0.20 -27.89
CA ASP A 359 10.60 -0.44 -26.64
C ASP A 359 11.50 0.45 -25.75
N ILE A 360 11.33 1.77 -25.84
CA ILE A 360 12.05 2.73 -25.02
C ILE A 360 11.27 2.91 -23.72
N ILE A 361 11.86 2.60 -22.57
CA ILE A 361 11.21 2.62 -21.23
C ILE A 361 10.06 1.61 -21.13
N PHE A 362 9.14 1.57 -22.08
CA PHE A 362 7.96 0.69 -22.09
C PHE A 362 8.20 -0.54 -22.98
N SER A 363 8.82 -1.56 -22.41
CA SER A 363 9.07 -2.86 -23.05
C SER A 363 8.47 -4.01 -22.22
N ASP A 364 8.32 -5.19 -22.81
CA ASP A 364 7.90 -6.39 -22.06
C ASP A 364 8.87 -6.69 -20.89
N LYS A 365 10.16 -6.41 -21.04
CA LYS A 365 11.17 -6.56 -19.99
C LYS A 365 10.90 -5.59 -18.82
N THR A 366 10.62 -4.33 -19.14
CA THR A 366 10.30 -3.30 -18.14
C THR A 366 9.07 -3.70 -17.33
N PHE A 367 7.99 -4.09 -18.00
CA PHE A 367 6.75 -4.51 -17.30
C PHE A 367 6.93 -5.81 -16.51
N ALA A 368 7.75 -6.74 -16.99
CA ALA A 368 8.09 -7.93 -16.22
C ALA A 368 8.89 -7.59 -14.94
N SER A 369 9.87 -6.68 -15.03
CA SER A 369 10.63 -6.21 -13.86
C SER A 369 9.75 -5.47 -12.86
N LEU A 370 8.86 -4.60 -13.34
CA LEU A 370 7.87 -3.91 -12.50
C LEU A 370 6.97 -4.89 -11.75
N GLY A 371 6.45 -5.90 -12.45
CA GLY A 371 5.59 -6.94 -11.86
C GLY A 371 6.29 -7.76 -10.78
N ARG A 372 7.61 -7.93 -10.86
CA ARG A 372 8.42 -8.62 -9.84
C ARG A 372 8.96 -7.69 -8.74
N GLY A 373 8.73 -6.38 -8.85
CA GLY A 373 9.30 -5.39 -7.92
C GLY A 373 10.83 -5.25 -8.03
N GLU A 374 11.40 -5.62 -9.17
CA GLU A 374 12.83 -5.54 -9.47
C GLU A 374 13.23 -4.15 -10.01
N PRO A 375 14.53 -3.83 -10.01
CA PRO A 375 15.02 -2.66 -10.75
C PRO A 375 14.61 -2.73 -12.22
N LEU A 376 14.32 -1.56 -12.81
CA LEU A 376 13.98 -1.48 -14.22
C LEU A 376 15.16 -1.96 -15.08
N THR A 377 14.87 -2.85 -16.03
CA THR A 377 15.79 -3.25 -17.09
C THR A 377 15.23 -2.74 -18.42
N PHE A 378 16.04 -1.99 -19.13
CA PHE A 378 15.72 -1.42 -20.45
C PHE A 378 16.27 -2.30 -21.57
#